data_2c8942244467544bf25c05bb9b7cf305
#
_entry.id   2c8942244467544bf25c05bb9b7cf305
#
_cell.length_a   1.000
_cell.length_b   1.000
_cell.length_c   1.000
_cell.angle_alpha   90.00
_cell.angle_beta   90.00
_cell.angle_gamma   90.00
#
_symmetry.space_group_name_H-M   'P 1'
#
loop_
_entity.id
_entity.type
_entity.pdbx_description
1 polymer ?
#
loop_
_entity_poly.entity_id
_entity_poly.type
_entity_poly.pdbx_seq_one_letter_code
_entity_poly.pdbx_strand_id
1 'polypeptide(L)'
;MKALPRLSLLMCLALAACGPTQTPTPVTIGTQVAARLTQTAAAPSATSLPATSTELGQAATATATASHGPTASATATASAASVTPTTTPTPAESDTPLPPARATVELSSLPFPPVAFGGASHFYFGNPSEGYIASSYRYGSVGPGQRFATHHGVDFSAPAGSNVVAVAAGTIYYAGSDLERQFGPQTDFYGNLVVLQLAQPWNGHTVYALYGHMDTLAVTTGQTVAAGETLGTVGATGVALGPHLHLEARLDLPESYWDTRNTELWLTPSGGYGTLAVRVTNSAGFYLPGVRIDFVCSDAAPRTMETYWYNGVNPDDEYGENAAMMNLPPGYCDFRVHANGTTYEYDNGLVQAGTVSFVHIEVP
;
A
#
# COMPACT_ATOMS: atom_id res chain seq x y z
N MET A 1 -31.86 -20.74 68.20
CA MET A 1 -33.20 -20.15 68.34
C MET A 1 -33.10 -18.65 68.19
N LYS A 2 -33.55 -18.12 67.07
CA LYS A 2 -34.20 -16.82 66.87
C LYS A 2 -34.41 -16.60 65.38
N ALA A 3 -35.63 -16.28 65.05
CA ALA A 3 -36.28 -16.34 63.78
C ALA A 3 -35.94 -15.16 62.85
N LEU A 4 -35.98 -15.41 61.53
CA LEU A 4 -36.03 -14.44 60.44
C LEU A 4 -37.45 -13.82 60.32
N PRO A 5 -37.58 -12.56 59.86
CA PRO A 5 -38.79 -12.12 59.21
C PRO A 5 -38.66 -12.10 57.68
N ARG A 6 -39.66 -12.64 57.02
CA ARG A 6 -39.95 -12.55 55.57
C ARG A 6 -40.42 -11.14 55.24
N LEU A 7 -39.90 -10.53 54.19
CA LEU A 7 -40.42 -9.31 53.61
C LEU A 7 -41.02 -9.63 52.22
N SER A 8 -42.31 -9.33 52.12
CA SER A 8 -43.15 -9.57 50.96
C SER A 8 -42.82 -8.63 49.82
N LEU A 9 -42.72 -9.20 48.62
CA LEU A 9 -42.53 -8.48 47.35
C LEU A 9 -43.93 -8.13 46.81
N LEU A 10 -44.22 -6.82 46.68
CA LEU A 10 -45.40 -6.29 46.04
C LEU A 10 -45.15 -6.19 44.53
N MET A 11 -45.94 -6.93 43.75
CA MET A 11 -45.87 -6.99 42.29
C MET A 11 -46.85 -5.94 41.73
N CYS A 12 -46.29 -4.86 41.12
CA CYS A 12 -47.08 -3.93 40.31
C CYS A 12 -47.12 -4.44 38.87
N LEU A 13 -48.27 -4.91 38.41
CA LEU A 13 -48.62 -5.14 37.01
C LEU A 13 -48.90 -3.80 36.35
N ALA A 14 -48.09 -3.40 35.37
CA ALA A 14 -48.45 -2.36 34.40
C ALA A 14 -48.78 -3.06 33.06
N LEU A 15 -50.07 -3.01 32.71
CA LEU A 15 -50.56 -3.37 31.38
C LEU A 15 -50.14 -2.30 30.38
N ALA A 16 -49.24 -2.62 29.43
CA ALA A 16 -49.01 -1.82 28.25
C ALA A 16 -49.70 -2.48 27.05
N ALA A 17 -50.53 -1.68 26.40
CA ALA A 17 -51.37 -2.06 25.26
C ALA A 17 -50.55 -2.41 24.03
N CYS A 18 -50.86 -3.53 23.38
CA CYS A 18 -50.40 -3.91 22.07
C CYS A 18 -50.98 -2.99 20.99
N GLY A 19 -50.16 -2.18 20.33
CA GLY A 19 -50.47 -1.58 19.05
C GLY A 19 -49.97 -2.51 17.91
N PRO A 20 -50.56 -2.45 16.72
CA PRO A 20 -50.26 -3.42 15.65
C PRO A 20 -48.85 -3.22 15.10
N THR A 21 -48.11 -4.30 15.00
CA THR A 21 -46.82 -4.41 14.32
C THR A 21 -46.98 -4.14 12.82
N GLN A 22 -46.44 -3.03 12.35
CA GLN A 22 -46.29 -2.78 10.93
C GLN A 22 -45.08 -3.55 10.42
N THR A 23 -45.31 -4.47 9.51
CA THR A 23 -44.30 -5.15 8.69
C THR A 23 -43.61 -4.11 7.78
N PRO A 24 -42.27 -4.02 7.76
CA PRO A 24 -41.61 -3.14 6.80
C PRO A 24 -41.73 -3.74 5.37
N THR A 25 -42.32 -2.94 4.47
CA THR A 25 -42.33 -3.20 3.03
C THR A 25 -40.90 -3.14 2.49
N PRO A 26 -40.52 -4.03 1.57
CA PRO A 26 -39.21 -3.96 0.94
C PRO A 26 -39.10 -2.69 0.07
N VAL A 27 -38.15 -1.82 0.37
CA VAL A 27 -37.81 -0.67 -0.45
C VAL A 27 -37.01 -1.19 -1.65
N THR A 28 -37.64 -1.17 -2.80
CA THR A 28 -36.98 -1.37 -4.09
C THR A 28 -36.06 -0.19 -4.34
N ILE A 29 -34.73 -0.40 -4.27
CA ILE A 29 -33.76 0.60 -4.69
C ILE A 29 -33.63 0.46 -6.22
N GLY A 30 -34.49 1.19 -6.90
CA GLY A 30 -34.44 1.38 -8.34
C GLY A 30 -34.66 2.86 -8.64
N THR A 31 -33.70 3.46 -9.31
CA THR A 31 -33.86 4.68 -10.10
C THR A 31 -33.95 6.02 -9.35
N GLN A 32 -32.82 6.55 -8.89
CA GLN A 32 -32.59 8.00 -8.83
C GLN A 32 -31.12 8.38 -9.08
N VAL A 33 -30.62 8.10 -10.29
CA VAL A 33 -29.41 8.75 -10.83
C VAL A 33 -29.69 9.10 -12.30
N ALA A 34 -30.58 10.04 -12.52
CA ALA A 34 -30.73 10.72 -13.79
C ALA A 34 -31.44 12.05 -13.59
N ALA A 35 -30.78 13.06 -13.05
CA ALA A 35 -31.10 14.48 -13.23
C ALA A 35 -30.12 15.37 -12.45
N ARG A 36 -28.91 15.59 -12.95
CA ARG A 36 -28.09 16.82 -12.76
C ARG A 36 -26.80 16.77 -13.57
N LEU A 37 -26.91 16.85 -14.88
CA LEU A 37 -25.79 17.22 -15.77
C LEU A 37 -26.34 18.14 -16.85
N THR A 38 -26.62 19.40 -16.47
CA THR A 38 -26.64 20.53 -17.38
C THR A 38 -26.43 21.79 -16.53
N GLN A 39 -25.16 22.10 -16.28
CA GLN A 39 -24.74 23.46 -16.00
C GLN A 39 -23.47 23.71 -16.78
N THR A 40 -23.67 24.38 -17.91
CA THR A 40 -22.67 24.90 -18.83
C THR A 40 -21.80 25.90 -18.06
N ALA A 41 -20.53 25.57 -17.84
CA ALA A 41 -19.54 26.53 -17.38
C ALA A 41 -19.03 27.32 -18.60
N ALA A 42 -19.30 28.60 -18.62
CA ALA A 42 -18.73 29.54 -19.58
C ALA A 42 -17.23 29.69 -19.34
N ALA A 43 -16.45 29.55 -20.38
CA ALA A 43 -15.01 29.78 -20.37
C ALA A 43 -14.69 31.26 -20.11
N PRO A 44 -13.69 31.61 -19.29
CA PRO A 44 -13.17 32.95 -19.23
C PRO A 44 -12.26 33.23 -20.42
N SER A 45 -12.52 34.39 -21.06
CA SER A 45 -11.74 34.93 -22.17
C SER A 45 -10.27 35.12 -21.83
N ALA A 46 -9.41 34.66 -22.69
CA ALA A 46 -7.97 34.94 -22.66
C ALA A 46 -7.69 36.43 -22.93
N THR A 47 -7.12 37.10 -21.95
CA THR A 47 -6.54 38.45 -22.12
C THR A 47 -5.08 38.29 -22.51
N SER A 48 -4.78 38.71 -23.73
CA SER A 48 -3.43 38.76 -24.28
C SER A 48 -2.59 39.86 -23.60
N LEU A 49 -1.40 39.51 -23.15
CA LEU A 49 -0.34 40.47 -22.78
C LEU A 49 0.70 40.59 -23.92
N PRO A 50 1.26 41.77 -24.15
CA PRO A 50 2.09 42.04 -25.32
C PRO A 50 3.51 41.49 -25.18
N ALA A 51 4.04 41.03 -26.31
CA ALA A 51 5.43 40.65 -26.49
C ALA A 51 6.33 41.88 -26.44
N THR A 52 7.38 41.84 -25.61
CA THR A 52 8.50 42.80 -25.69
C THR A 52 9.73 42.00 -26.11
N SER A 53 10.15 42.26 -27.34
CA SER A 53 11.41 41.83 -27.91
C SER A 53 12.53 42.74 -27.40
N THR A 54 13.65 42.20 -26.96
CA THR A 54 14.93 42.89 -26.90
C THR A 54 16.04 41.98 -27.36
N GLU A 55 16.78 42.50 -28.29
CA GLU A 55 17.79 41.89 -29.14
C GLU A 55 19.16 41.77 -28.45
N LEU A 56 19.92 40.78 -28.94
CA LEU A 56 21.38 40.77 -29.23
C LEU A 56 22.44 41.03 -28.14
N GLY A 57 23.25 39.99 -27.94
CA GLY A 57 24.60 40.09 -27.42
C GLY A 57 25.45 38.94 -27.92
N GLN A 58 26.38 39.26 -28.83
CA GLN A 58 27.26 38.40 -29.62
C GLN A 58 28.29 37.58 -28.82
N ALA A 59 28.57 36.44 -29.37
CA ALA A 59 29.78 35.59 -29.43
C ALA A 59 31.08 36.05 -28.78
N ALA A 60 31.74 35.08 -28.11
CA ALA A 60 33.20 35.00 -28.06
C ALA A 60 33.62 33.52 -28.24
N THR A 61 34.21 33.28 -29.40
CA THR A 61 34.91 32.03 -29.80
C THR A 61 36.29 32.03 -29.14
N ALA A 62 36.59 31.02 -28.34
CA ALA A 62 37.96 30.77 -27.89
C ALA A 62 38.46 29.44 -28.54
N THR A 63 39.31 29.61 -29.50
CA THR A 63 40.12 28.56 -30.16
C THR A 63 41.26 28.20 -29.24
N ALA A 64 41.34 26.94 -28.79
CA ALA A 64 42.50 26.40 -28.11
C ALA A 64 43.23 25.41 -29.04
N THR A 65 44.45 25.75 -29.38
CA THR A 65 45.38 25.09 -30.25
C THR A 65 45.98 23.85 -29.55
N ALA A 66 45.96 22.71 -30.21
CA ALA A 66 46.65 21.47 -29.79
C ALA A 66 48.14 21.56 -30.04
N SER A 67 48.96 21.24 -29.05
CA SER A 67 50.39 21.03 -29.17
C SER A 67 50.73 19.54 -29.05
N HIS A 68 51.40 19.03 -30.05
CA HIS A 68 51.95 17.68 -30.14
C HIS A 68 53.34 17.58 -29.49
N GLY A 69 53.58 16.48 -28.81
CA GLY A 69 54.94 16.06 -28.42
C GLY A 69 54.97 14.72 -27.67
N PRO A 70 56.04 13.94 -27.62
CA PRO A 70 56.12 12.71 -28.44
C PRO A 70 56.04 11.41 -27.57
N THR A 71 55.74 10.36 -28.30
CA THR A 71 55.81 8.91 -28.09
C THR A 71 56.91 8.42 -27.12
N ALA A 72 56.48 7.61 -26.12
CA ALA A 72 57.33 6.61 -25.49
C ALA A 72 56.61 5.26 -25.54
N SER A 73 57.15 4.36 -26.34
CA SER A 73 56.77 2.95 -26.47
C SER A 73 57.31 2.20 -25.26
N ALA A 74 56.41 1.62 -24.44
CA ALA A 74 56.75 0.64 -23.43
C ALA A 74 56.09 -0.70 -23.80
N THR A 75 56.90 -1.63 -24.28
CA THR A 75 56.54 -3.02 -24.53
C THR A 75 56.34 -3.71 -23.17
N ALA A 76 55.11 -4.00 -22.80
CA ALA A 76 54.83 -4.85 -21.64
C ALA A 76 54.53 -6.27 -22.12
N THR A 77 55.42 -7.17 -21.77
CA THR A 77 55.29 -8.62 -21.98
C THR A 77 54.16 -9.13 -21.08
N ALA A 78 53.06 -9.57 -21.66
CA ALA A 78 51.98 -10.20 -20.93
C ALA A 78 52.37 -11.63 -20.54
N SER A 79 52.59 -11.86 -19.26
CA SER A 79 52.64 -13.20 -18.65
C SER A 79 51.20 -13.69 -18.46
N ALA A 80 50.80 -14.74 -19.17
CA ALA A 80 49.50 -15.38 -19.00
C ALA A 80 49.50 -16.14 -17.67
N ALA A 81 48.86 -15.55 -16.68
CA ALA A 81 48.48 -16.26 -15.45
C ALA A 81 47.18 -17.04 -15.71
N SER A 82 47.31 -18.38 -15.64
CA SER A 82 46.20 -19.32 -15.71
C SER A 82 45.24 -19.06 -14.51
N VAL A 83 44.10 -18.47 -14.78
CA VAL A 83 43.01 -18.32 -13.75
C VAL A 83 42.24 -19.63 -13.70
N THR A 84 42.44 -20.39 -12.64
CA THR A 84 41.58 -21.51 -12.26
C THR A 84 40.22 -20.92 -11.95
N PRO A 85 39.09 -21.46 -12.46
CA PRO A 85 37.78 -20.97 -12.11
C PRO A 85 37.50 -21.27 -10.63
N THR A 86 37.48 -20.23 -9.81
CA THR A 86 36.99 -20.31 -8.46
C THR A 86 35.47 -20.47 -8.55
N THR A 87 34.99 -21.65 -8.20
CA THR A 87 33.56 -21.88 -8.01
C THR A 87 33.06 -20.99 -6.85
N THR A 88 32.29 -19.96 -7.19
CA THR A 88 31.57 -19.16 -6.22
C THR A 88 30.65 -20.11 -5.46
N PRO A 89 30.70 -20.18 -4.12
CA PRO A 89 29.76 -20.98 -3.38
C PRO A 89 28.36 -20.40 -3.59
N THR A 90 27.45 -21.26 -4.04
CA THR A 90 25.99 -20.98 -4.01
C THR A 90 25.64 -20.59 -2.59
N PRO A 91 24.93 -19.46 -2.35
CA PRO A 91 24.47 -19.13 -1.02
C PRO A 91 23.65 -20.31 -0.50
N ALA A 92 24.04 -20.89 0.62
CA ALA A 92 23.25 -21.88 1.31
C ALA A 92 21.91 -21.23 1.65
N GLU A 93 20.79 -21.83 1.19
CA GLU A 93 19.47 -21.50 1.69
C GLU A 93 19.53 -21.61 3.22
N SER A 94 19.33 -20.49 3.90
CA SER A 94 19.25 -20.48 5.34
C SER A 94 17.92 -21.13 5.73
N ASP A 95 17.98 -22.38 6.16
CA ASP A 95 16.89 -23.09 6.85
C ASP A 95 16.66 -22.51 8.26
N THR A 96 16.54 -21.19 8.36
CA THR A 96 16.14 -20.57 9.61
C THR A 96 14.64 -20.80 9.75
N PRO A 97 14.17 -21.54 10.77
CA PRO A 97 12.75 -21.76 10.97
C PRO A 97 12.07 -20.39 11.13
N LEU A 98 11.01 -20.16 10.35
CA LEU A 98 10.12 -19.03 10.55
C LEU A 98 9.70 -19.00 12.02
N PRO A 99 9.73 -17.81 12.69
CA PRO A 99 9.21 -17.69 14.04
C PRO A 99 7.78 -18.25 14.09
N PRO A 100 7.38 -18.89 15.22
CA PRO A 100 6.05 -19.48 15.34
C PRO A 100 5.03 -18.39 15.01
N ALA A 101 4.17 -18.68 14.04
CA ALA A 101 3.07 -17.81 13.69
C ALA A 101 2.34 -17.43 14.98
N ARG A 102 2.21 -16.13 15.24
CA ARG A 102 1.28 -15.62 16.26
C ARG A 102 -0.03 -16.32 16.01
N ALA A 103 -0.71 -16.77 17.07
CA ALA A 103 -1.99 -17.46 16.93
C ALA A 103 -2.85 -16.62 15.99
N THR A 104 -3.01 -17.10 14.76
CA THR A 104 -3.79 -16.45 13.73
C THR A 104 -5.20 -16.39 14.27
N VAL A 105 -5.65 -15.19 14.64
CA VAL A 105 -7.08 -14.94 14.72
C VAL A 105 -7.55 -15.21 13.30
N GLU A 106 -8.28 -16.31 13.12
CA GLU A 106 -8.80 -16.63 11.79
C GLU A 106 -9.69 -15.45 11.39
N LEU A 107 -9.31 -14.73 10.32
CA LEU A 107 -10.10 -13.62 9.77
C LEU A 107 -11.55 -14.05 9.49
N SER A 108 -11.78 -15.34 9.26
CA SER A 108 -13.09 -15.97 9.20
C SER A 108 -13.97 -15.80 10.47
N SER A 109 -13.38 -15.48 11.63
CA SER A 109 -14.10 -15.27 12.88
C SER A 109 -14.34 -13.80 13.23
N LEU A 110 -13.76 -12.86 12.49
CA LEU A 110 -13.96 -11.44 12.74
C LEU A 110 -15.29 -10.98 12.13
N PRO A 111 -16.12 -10.23 12.89
CA PRO A 111 -17.29 -9.59 12.30
C PRO A 111 -16.84 -8.59 11.24
N PHE A 112 -17.48 -8.62 10.06
CA PHE A 112 -17.22 -7.62 9.03
C PHE A 112 -17.52 -6.22 9.59
N PRO A 113 -16.60 -5.26 9.49
CA PRO A 113 -16.95 -3.88 9.80
C PRO A 113 -18.06 -3.45 8.84
N PRO A 114 -19.07 -2.71 9.29
CA PRO A 114 -20.06 -2.15 8.39
C PRO A 114 -19.33 -1.20 7.43
N VAL A 115 -19.36 -1.52 6.13
CA VAL A 115 -18.75 -0.65 5.11
C VAL A 115 -19.66 0.56 4.95
N ALA A 116 -19.22 1.70 5.43
CA ALA A 116 -19.85 2.97 5.11
C ALA A 116 -19.49 3.31 3.67
N PHE A 117 -20.40 3.05 2.72
CA PHE A 117 -20.24 3.54 1.35
C PHE A 117 -20.12 5.07 1.38
N GLY A 118 -18.94 5.61 1.02
CA GLY A 118 -18.68 7.04 1.01
C GLY A 118 -17.89 7.58 2.20
N GLY A 119 -17.20 6.73 2.96
CA GLY A 119 -16.16 7.16 3.89
C GLY A 119 -15.10 8.01 3.20
N ALA A 120 -14.55 9.01 3.89
CA ALA A 120 -13.46 9.81 3.36
C ALA A 120 -12.23 8.91 3.20
N SER A 121 -11.76 8.75 1.96
CA SER A 121 -10.52 8.01 1.68
C SER A 121 -9.38 8.58 2.53
N HIS A 122 -8.62 7.69 3.20
CA HIS A 122 -7.49 8.10 4.04
C HIS A 122 -6.16 8.10 3.26
N PHE A 123 -6.12 8.85 2.17
CA PHE A 123 -4.90 9.06 1.39
C PHE A 123 -3.95 10.01 2.10
N TYR A 124 -3.27 9.52 3.13
CA TYR A 124 -2.33 10.33 3.93
C TYR A 124 -0.91 10.28 3.38
N PHE A 125 -0.61 9.31 2.50
CA PHE A 125 0.71 9.11 1.94
C PHE A 125 0.82 9.73 0.55
N GLY A 126 1.79 10.63 0.39
CA GLY A 126 2.30 11.04 -0.92
C GLY A 126 3.18 9.94 -1.54
N ASN A 127 3.67 10.18 -2.75
CA ASN A 127 4.60 9.25 -3.39
C ASN A 127 5.98 9.30 -2.71
N PRO A 128 6.54 8.18 -2.21
CA PRO A 128 7.81 8.16 -1.48
C PRO A 128 9.04 8.18 -2.38
N SER A 129 8.90 7.87 -3.68
CA SER A 129 10.02 7.72 -4.63
C SER A 129 9.53 7.88 -6.06
N GLU A 130 10.45 8.14 -7.00
CA GLU A 130 10.14 8.14 -8.44
C GLU A 130 9.85 6.75 -9.01
N GLY A 131 9.98 5.69 -8.21
CA GLY A 131 9.70 4.32 -8.60
C GLY A 131 8.21 4.03 -8.84
N TYR A 132 7.93 2.81 -9.30
CA TYR A 132 6.58 2.29 -9.48
C TYR A 132 6.34 1.07 -8.59
N ILE A 133 5.10 0.85 -8.17
CA ILE A 133 4.74 -0.29 -7.33
C ILE A 133 4.87 -1.59 -8.13
N ALA A 134 5.62 -2.55 -7.59
CA ALA A 134 5.79 -3.88 -8.16
C ALA A 134 4.45 -4.63 -8.19
N SER A 135 3.97 -4.95 -9.40
CA SER A 135 2.65 -5.55 -9.59
C SER A 135 2.54 -7.02 -9.17
N SER A 136 3.67 -7.72 -9.09
CA SER A 136 3.72 -9.16 -8.84
C SER A 136 3.88 -9.54 -7.37
N TYR A 137 4.15 -8.56 -6.47
CA TYR A 137 4.31 -8.79 -5.04
C TYR A 137 3.67 -7.66 -4.26
N ARG A 138 2.33 -7.69 -4.19
CA ARG A 138 1.52 -6.69 -3.51
C ARG A 138 1.28 -7.07 -2.06
N TYR A 139 0.76 -6.15 -1.26
CA TYR A 139 0.34 -6.42 0.11
C TYR A 139 -0.53 -7.67 0.22
N GLY A 140 -0.22 -8.52 1.18
CA GLY A 140 -0.96 -9.75 1.45
C GLY A 140 -0.69 -10.91 0.47
N SER A 141 0.10 -10.70 -0.61
CA SER A 141 0.48 -11.79 -1.53
C SER A 141 1.74 -12.52 -1.07
N VAL A 142 1.94 -13.72 -1.61
CA VAL A 142 3.15 -14.54 -1.41
C VAL A 142 4.03 -14.56 -2.67
N GLY A 143 3.80 -13.62 -3.58
CA GLY A 143 4.57 -13.41 -4.78
C GLY A 143 4.45 -14.52 -5.84
N PRO A 144 5.17 -14.38 -6.97
CA PRO A 144 5.09 -15.31 -8.08
C PRO A 144 5.48 -16.72 -7.67
N GLY A 145 4.59 -17.68 -7.97
CA GLY A 145 4.80 -19.09 -7.67
C GLY A 145 4.76 -19.42 -6.17
N GLN A 146 4.21 -18.53 -5.33
CA GLN A 146 4.05 -18.72 -3.89
C GLN A 146 5.37 -19.03 -3.17
N ARG A 147 6.42 -18.27 -3.51
CA ARG A 147 7.79 -18.56 -3.05
C ARG A 147 8.29 -17.64 -1.96
N PHE A 148 7.56 -16.56 -1.65
CA PHE A 148 7.96 -15.55 -0.69
C PHE A 148 7.08 -15.59 0.56
N ALA A 149 7.56 -14.97 1.64
CA ALA A 149 6.72 -14.68 2.80
C ALA A 149 5.56 -13.76 2.40
N THR A 150 4.49 -13.73 3.19
CA THR A 150 3.40 -12.79 2.94
C THR A 150 3.93 -11.36 3.02
N HIS A 151 3.60 -10.54 2.03
CA HIS A 151 4.08 -9.17 1.92
C HIS A 151 3.28 -8.24 2.83
N HIS A 152 3.98 -7.48 3.66
CA HIS A 152 3.39 -6.58 4.65
C HIS A 152 3.35 -5.10 4.22
N GLY A 153 3.78 -4.82 3.01
CA GLY A 153 3.84 -3.47 2.44
C GLY A 153 3.67 -3.46 0.93
N VAL A 154 4.24 -2.46 0.30
CA VAL A 154 4.39 -2.34 -1.15
C VAL A 154 5.84 -2.02 -1.50
N ASP A 155 6.32 -2.59 -2.61
CA ASP A 155 7.66 -2.36 -3.11
C ASP A 155 7.64 -1.37 -4.27
N PHE A 156 8.40 -0.28 -4.13
CA PHE A 156 8.65 0.65 -5.20
C PHE A 156 9.95 0.26 -5.92
N SER A 157 9.81 -0.29 -7.12
CA SER A 157 10.96 -0.59 -7.99
C SER A 157 11.62 0.71 -8.43
N ALA A 158 12.83 0.96 -7.93
CA ALA A 158 13.62 2.14 -8.25
C ALA A 158 15.11 1.78 -8.24
N PRO A 159 15.97 2.44 -9.04
CA PRO A 159 17.42 2.22 -9.01
C PRO A 159 18.00 2.50 -7.62
N ALA A 160 19.07 1.77 -7.25
CA ALA A 160 19.85 2.12 -6.06
C ALA A 160 20.34 3.57 -6.13
N GLY A 161 20.29 4.28 -4.99
CA GLY A 161 20.64 5.68 -4.90
C GLY A 161 19.51 6.65 -5.29
N SER A 162 18.35 6.17 -5.78
CA SER A 162 17.17 7.02 -6.00
C SER A 162 16.71 7.66 -4.70
N ASN A 163 16.22 8.91 -4.79
CA ASN A 163 15.78 9.65 -3.61
C ASN A 163 14.54 9.03 -2.96
N VAL A 164 14.54 8.95 -1.63
CA VAL A 164 13.40 8.54 -0.80
C VAL A 164 12.94 9.74 -0.01
N VAL A 165 11.64 10.06 -0.08
CA VAL A 165 11.05 11.23 0.58
C VAL A 165 9.93 10.85 1.56
N ALA A 166 9.69 11.72 2.53
CA ALA A 166 8.61 11.57 3.50
C ALA A 166 7.24 11.60 2.82
N VAL A 167 6.43 10.57 3.00
CA VAL A 167 5.06 10.48 2.44
C VAL A 167 4.12 11.52 3.04
N ALA A 168 4.44 12.03 4.22
CA ALA A 168 3.65 13.03 4.95
C ALA A 168 4.58 13.83 5.89
N ALA A 169 4.07 14.93 6.45
CA ALA A 169 4.73 15.61 7.55
C ALA A 169 4.64 14.76 8.84
N GLY A 170 5.69 14.79 9.66
CA GLY A 170 5.70 14.02 10.90
C GLY A 170 7.02 14.10 11.67
N THR A 171 7.21 13.16 12.58
CA THR A 171 8.43 13.02 13.38
C THR A 171 9.06 11.66 13.12
N ILE A 172 10.36 11.61 12.91
CA ILE A 172 11.11 10.36 12.74
C ILE A 172 11.08 9.59 14.05
N TYR A 173 10.30 8.52 14.11
CA TYR A 173 10.21 7.63 15.25
C TYR A 173 11.48 6.81 15.40
N TYR A 174 12.06 6.37 14.27
CA TYR A 174 13.31 5.64 14.21
C TYR A 174 14.02 5.89 12.88
N ALA A 175 15.33 6.04 12.91
CA ALA A 175 16.21 6.02 11.76
C ALA A 175 17.48 5.28 12.13
N GLY A 176 17.76 4.13 11.50
CA GLY A 176 18.87 3.26 11.83
C GLY A 176 18.78 1.91 11.15
N SER A 177 19.50 0.92 11.70
CA SER A 177 19.45 -0.47 11.23
C SER A 177 18.53 -1.30 12.12
N ASP A 178 17.77 -2.24 11.55
CA ASP A 178 16.97 -3.19 12.33
C ASP A 178 17.80 -4.34 12.95
N LEU A 179 19.11 -4.32 12.76
CA LEU A 179 20.04 -5.07 13.61
C LEU A 179 20.04 -4.56 15.07
N GLU A 180 19.82 -3.25 15.25
CA GLU A 180 19.82 -2.61 16.57
C GLU A 180 18.44 -2.66 17.23
N ARG A 181 17.38 -2.58 16.43
CA ARG A 181 15.99 -2.59 16.90
C ARG A 181 15.11 -3.31 15.88
N GLN A 182 14.51 -4.40 16.28
CA GLN A 182 13.72 -5.26 15.41
C GLN A 182 12.36 -4.64 15.05
N PHE A 183 12.05 -4.57 13.75
CA PHE A 183 10.78 -4.12 13.19
C PHE A 183 10.12 -5.19 12.32
N GLY A 184 10.89 -6.14 11.82
CA GLY A 184 10.45 -7.27 11.00
C GLY A 184 10.26 -8.55 11.81
N PRO A 185 10.03 -9.70 11.15
CA PRO A 185 9.92 -10.99 11.81
C PRO A 185 11.24 -11.44 12.45
N GLN A 186 12.34 -10.86 12.02
CA GLN A 186 13.70 -11.08 12.53
C GLN A 186 14.51 -9.79 12.43
N THR A 187 15.68 -9.74 13.09
CA THR A 187 16.66 -8.67 12.89
C THR A 187 17.27 -8.74 11.49
N ASP A 188 17.76 -7.64 10.97
CA ASP A 188 18.29 -7.49 9.59
C ASP A 188 17.30 -7.88 8.48
N PHE A 189 16.00 -7.73 8.77
CA PHE A 189 14.95 -7.99 7.78
C PHE A 189 14.77 -6.80 6.84
N TYR A 190 14.62 -5.59 7.40
CA TYR A 190 14.54 -4.33 6.62
C TYR A 190 15.89 -3.70 6.34
N GLY A 191 16.96 -4.13 7.03
CA GLY A 191 18.26 -3.50 6.94
C GLY A 191 18.26 -2.08 7.47
N ASN A 192 18.73 -1.11 6.71
CA ASN A 192 18.58 0.31 7.05
C ASN A 192 17.14 0.75 6.81
N LEU A 193 16.53 1.40 7.82
CA LEU A 193 15.13 1.80 7.74
C LEU A 193 14.88 3.16 8.38
N VAL A 194 13.81 3.79 7.94
CA VAL A 194 13.19 4.95 8.60
C VAL A 194 11.78 4.58 8.97
N VAL A 195 11.34 4.93 10.19
CA VAL A 195 9.94 4.89 10.61
C VAL A 195 9.50 6.30 10.91
N LEU A 196 8.54 6.80 10.15
CA LEU A 196 7.95 8.13 10.28
C LEU A 196 6.62 8.01 11.04
N GLN A 197 6.50 8.67 12.19
CA GLN A 197 5.21 8.91 12.83
C GLN A 197 4.57 10.12 12.17
N LEU A 198 3.40 9.95 11.56
CA LEU A 198 2.69 11.03 10.92
C LEU A 198 2.19 12.06 11.96
N ALA A 199 2.20 13.33 11.57
CA ALA A 199 1.65 14.40 12.39
C ALA A 199 0.12 14.32 12.51
N GLN A 200 -0.56 13.75 11.52
CA GLN A 200 -1.99 13.59 11.49
C GLN A 200 -2.40 12.16 11.87
N PRO A 201 -3.17 11.98 12.96
CA PRO A 201 -3.75 10.68 13.32
C PRO A 201 -4.93 10.35 12.40
N TRP A 202 -5.29 9.07 12.32
CA TRP A 202 -6.47 8.59 11.62
C TRP A 202 -7.44 7.90 12.60
N ASN A 203 -8.67 8.39 12.70
CA ASN A 203 -9.72 7.84 13.58
C ASN A 203 -9.26 7.56 15.02
N GLY A 204 -8.34 8.39 15.55
CA GLY A 204 -7.76 8.22 16.89
C GLY A 204 -6.54 7.31 16.95
N HIS A 205 -6.15 6.67 15.86
CA HIS A 205 -4.95 5.86 15.73
C HIS A 205 -3.75 6.70 15.34
N THR A 206 -2.60 6.40 15.90
CA THR A 206 -1.32 6.94 15.42
C THR A 206 -0.90 6.18 14.17
N VAL A 207 -0.59 6.91 13.10
CA VAL A 207 -0.19 6.32 11.82
C VAL A 207 1.33 6.40 11.67
N TYR A 208 1.92 5.30 11.21
CA TYR A 208 3.35 5.23 10.90
C TYR A 208 3.57 4.76 9.47
N ALA A 209 4.58 5.35 8.83
CA ALA A 209 5.12 4.87 7.56
C ALA A 209 6.52 4.29 7.80
N LEU A 210 6.73 3.02 7.44
CA LEU A 210 8.04 2.37 7.53
C LEU A 210 8.64 2.26 6.12
N TYR A 211 9.89 2.72 5.98
CA TYR A 211 10.69 2.70 4.76
C TYR A 211 11.84 1.73 4.96
N GLY A 212 11.87 0.61 4.24
CA GLY A 212 12.88 -0.43 4.37
C GLY A 212 13.86 -0.50 3.21
N HIS A 213 14.91 -1.29 3.38
CA HIS A 213 15.96 -1.62 2.41
C HIS A 213 16.78 -0.42 1.94
N MET A 214 16.85 0.66 2.73
CA MET A 214 17.53 1.90 2.36
C MET A 214 19.05 1.72 2.29
N ASP A 215 19.71 2.47 1.38
CA ASP A 215 21.17 2.52 1.31
C ASP A 215 21.72 3.56 2.30
N THR A 216 21.23 4.79 2.23
CA THR A 216 21.65 5.89 3.11
C THR A 216 20.45 6.47 3.85
N LEU A 217 20.71 6.97 5.07
CA LEU A 217 19.74 7.71 5.89
C LEU A 217 20.19 9.16 5.98
N ALA A 218 19.31 10.10 5.62
CA ALA A 218 19.56 11.55 5.66
C ALA A 218 18.93 12.23 6.89
N VAL A 219 18.23 11.47 7.73
CA VAL A 219 17.49 11.95 8.90
C VAL A 219 17.92 11.18 10.16
N THR A 220 17.55 11.72 11.33
CA THR A 220 17.82 11.11 12.62
C THR A 220 16.56 10.94 13.45
N THR A 221 16.55 9.97 14.35
CA THR A 221 15.44 9.76 15.32
C THR A 221 15.12 11.04 16.07
N GLY A 222 13.84 11.39 16.19
CA GLY A 222 13.33 12.61 16.82
C GLY A 222 13.28 13.83 15.90
N GLN A 223 13.83 13.78 14.70
CA GLN A 223 13.75 14.88 13.73
C GLN A 223 12.32 15.06 13.23
N THR A 224 11.85 16.31 13.13
CA THR A 224 10.60 16.65 12.45
C THR A 224 10.89 16.88 10.97
N VAL A 225 10.06 16.32 10.09
CA VAL A 225 10.17 16.44 8.63
C VAL A 225 8.88 16.93 8.02
N ALA A 226 9.00 17.67 6.93
CA ALA A 226 7.87 18.04 6.07
C ALA A 226 7.55 16.92 5.07
N ALA A 227 6.32 16.90 4.53
CA ALA A 227 5.98 16.03 3.41
C ALA A 227 6.90 16.34 2.21
N GLY A 228 7.45 15.30 1.57
CA GLY A 228 8.39 15.42 0.47
C GLY A 228 9.84 15.74 0.86
N GLU A 229 10.14 15.87 2.15
CA GLU A 229 11.52 16.01 2.64
C GLU A 229 12.31 14.74 2.44
N THR A 230 13.58 14.85 2.02
CA THR A 230 14.45 13.70 1.77
C THR A 230 14.75 12.94 3.06
N LEU A 231 14.50 11.63 3.05
CA LEU A 231 14.78 10.70 4.15
C LEU A 231 16.09 9.92 3.93
N GLY A 232 16.50 9.74 2.68
CA GLY A 232 17.67 8.96 2.30
C GLY A 232 17.57 8.47 0.86
N THR A 233 18.16 7.31 0.58
CA THR A 233 18.19 6.73 -0.76
C THR A 233 17.80 5.26 -0.78
N VAL A 234 17.26 4.82 -1.91
CA VAL A 234 16.91 3.42 -2.20
C VAL A 234 18.16 2.56 -2.18
N GLY A 235 18.10 1.43 -1.51
CA GLY A 235 19.15 0.42 -1.43
C GLY A 235 18.65 -0.99 -1.65
N ALA A 236 19.36 -1.95 -1.05
CA ALA A 236 19.04 -3.35 -1.02
C ALA A 236 19.59 -3.98 0.28
N THR A 237 19.54 -3.25 1.40
CA THR A 237 19.99 -3.74 2.71
C THR A 237 18.96 -4.66 3.34
N GLY A 238 19.37 -5.54 4.24
CA GLY A 238 18.49 -6.56 4.82
C GLY A 238 18.10 -7.66 3.85
N VAL A 239 16.87 -8.19 3.98
CA VAL A 239 16.34 -9.27 3.12
C VAL A 239 15.71 -8.69 1.87
N ALA A 240 16.53 -8.38 0.85
CA ALA A 240 16.10 -7.81 -0.42
C ALA A 240 16.72 -8.55 -1.61
N LEU A 241 15.95 -8.86 -2.66
CA LEU A 241 16.43 -9.50 -3.87
C LEU A 241 17.15 -8.55 -4.84
N GLY A 242 17.05 -7.26 -4.61
CA GLY A 242 17.64 -6.20 -5.42
C GLY A 242 17.15 -4.83 -4.97
N PRO A 243 17.65 -3.74 -5.60
CA PRO A 243 17.28 -2.39 -5.18
C PRO A 243 15.79 -2.12 -5.33
N HIS A 244 15.16 -1.70 -4.24
CA HIS A 244 13.79 -1.23 -4.18
C HIS A 244 13.56 -0.49 -2.84
N LEU A 245 12.50 0.29 -2.78
CA LEU A 245 11.99 0.83 -1.52
C LEU A 245 10.80 0.00 -1.09
N HIS A 246 10.87 -0.61 0.09
CA HIS A 246 9.73 -1.23 0.76
C HIS A 246 9.02 -0.20 1.64
N LEU A 247 7.70 -0.04 1.49
CA LEU A 247 6.89 0.91 2.25
C LEU A 247 5.70 0.22 2.92
N GLU A 248 5.53 0.49 4.22
CA GLU A 248 4.39 -0.02 5.00
C GLU A 248 3.58 1.11 5.64
N ALA A 249 2.28 0.89 5.82
CA ALA A 249 1.43 1.62 6.73
C ALA A 249 1.19 0.77 7.99
N ARG A 250 1.47 1.34 9.19
CA ARG A 250 1.25 0.70 10.48
C ARG A 250 0.38 1.57 11.38
N LEU A 251 -0.44 0.95 12.22
CA LEU A 251 -1.27 1.68 13.19
C LEU A 251 -0.81 1.37 14.62
N ASP A 252 -0.68 2.40 15.45
CA ASP A 252 -0.40 2.40 16.88
C ASP A 252 0.91 1.72 17.33
N LEU A 253 1.29 0.61 16.71
CA LEU A 253 2.44 -0.21 17.11
C LEU A 253 3.51 -0.23 16.01
N PRO A 254 4.40 0.78 15.96
CA PRO A 254 5.38 0.94 14.87
C PRO A 254 6.39 -0.20 14.76
N GLU A 255 6.65 -0.95 15.83
CA GLU A 255 7.56 -2.10 15.84
C GLU A 255 6.88 -3.43 15.52
N SER A 256 5.55 -3.46 15.51
CA SER A 256 4.82 -4.69 15.27
C SER A 256 4.71 -4.99 13.78
N TYR A 257 5.40 -6.01 13.33
CA TYR A 257 5.30 -6.55 11.96
C TYR A 257 3.86 -6.96 11.59
N TRP A 258 3.03 -7.25 12.61
CA TRP A 258 1.67 -7.78 12.45
C TRP A 258 0.57 -6.70 12.43
N ASP A 259 0.93 -5.41 12.59
CA ASP A 259 -0.03 -4.31 12.66
C ASP A 259 -0.03 -3.44 11.39
N THR A 260 0.35 -4.04 10.28
CA THR A 260 0.33 -3.40 8.95
C THR A 260 -1.08 -3.32 8.38
N ARG A 261 -1.29 -2.35 7.48
CA ARG A 261 -2.48 -2.19 6.64
C ARG A 261 -2.06 -2.12 5.18
N ASN A 262 -2.98 -2.41 4.24
CA ASN A 262 -2.64 -2.31 2.83
C ASN A 262 -2.26 -0.89 2.44
N THR A 263 -0.96 -0.69 2.22
CA THR A 263 -0.36 0.62 1.94
C THR A 263 -0.96 1.29 0.70
N GLU A 264 -1.49 0.53 -0.27
CA GLU A 264 -2.14 1.10 -1.46
C GLU A 264 -3.44 1.86 -1.15
N LEU A 265 -4.07 1.62 0.01
CA LEU A 265 -5.24 2.37 0.47
C LEU A 265 -4.85 3.70 1.14
N TRP A 266 -3.58 3.83 1.57
CA TRP A 266 -3.03 5.02 2.21
C TRP A 266 -2.32 5.96 1.23
N LEU A 267 -1.86 5.43 0.09
CA LEU A 267 -1.17 6.20 -0.96
C LEU A 267 -2.18 6.99 -1.81
N THR A 268 -1.89 8.25 -2.01
CA THR A 268 -2.65 9.12 -2.91
C THR A 268 -2.50 8.62 -4.35
N PRO A 269 -3.57 8.23 -5.04
CA PRO A 269 -3.50 7.80 -6.42
C PRO A 269 -3.05 8.96 -7.34
N SER A 270 -2.43 8.62 -8.46
CA SER A 270 -2.04 9.59 -9.49
C SER A 270 -3.23 10.41 -9.95
N GLY A 271 -3.00 11.66 -10.37
CA GLY A 271 -4.08 12.56 -10.76
C GLY A 271 -5.02 11.94 -11.80
N GLY A 272 -6.31 11.93 -11.50
CA GLY A 272 -7.35 11.35 -12.35
C GLY A 272 -7.57 9.84 -12.19
N TYR A 273 -6.79 9.15 -11.34
CA TYR A 273 -6.94 7.73 -11.03
C TYR A 273 -7.61 7.52 -9.65
N GLY A 274 -8.06 6.29 -9.38
CA GLY A 274 -8.65 5.89 -8.11
C GLY A 274 -8.00 4.63 -7.55
N THR A 275 -8.44 4.22 -6.39
CA THR A 275 -8.04 2.97 -5.73
C THR A 275 -9.26 2.08 -5.59
N LEU A 276 -9.09 0.77 -5.75
CA LEU A 276 -10.12 -0.23 -5.59
C LEU A 276 -9.78 -1.12 -4.39
N ALA A 277 -10.68 -1.18 -3.42
CA ALA A 277 -10.69 -2.16 -2.34
C ALA A 277 -11.70 -3.27 -2.70
N VAL A 278 -11.27 -4.53 -2.61
CA VAL A 278 -12.12 -5.68 -2.94
C VAL A 278 -12.21 -6.61 -1.75
N ARG A 279 -13.43 -7.02 -1.44
CA ARG A 279 -13.71 -8.06 -0.46
C ARG A 279 -14.24 -9.27 -1.19
N VAL A 280 -13.56 -10.41 -1.08
CA VAL A 280 -14.01 -11.69 -1.63
C VAL A 280 -14.33 -12.64 -0.51
N THR A 281 -15.58 -13.10 -0.45
CA THR A 281 -16.06 -14.04 0.57
C THR A 281 -16.78 -15.22 -0.07
N ASN A 282 -16.95 -16.29 0.68
CA ASN A 282 -17.93 -17.34 0.33
C ASN A 282 -19.35 -16.93 0.78
N SER A 283 -20.35 -17.73 0.44
CA SER A 283 -21.76 -17.51 0.81
C SER A 283 -22.03 -17.56 2.33
N ALA A 284 -21.11 -18.12 3.14
CA ALA A 284 -21.17 -18.07 4.59
C ALA A 284 -20.52 -16.77 5.16
N GLY A 285 -20.00 -15.89 4.32
CA GLY A 285 -19.38 -14.62 4.70
C GLY A 285 -17.90 -14.75 5.09
N PHE A 286 -17.25 -15.89 4.91
CA PHE A 286 -15.83 -16.06 5.22
C PHE A 286 -14.96 -15.57 4.07
N TYR A 287 -13.86 -14.86 4.40
CA TYR A 287 -12.85 -14.47 3.42
C TYR A 287 -12.28 -15.70 2.69
N LEU A 288 -12.01 -15.53 1.41
CA LEU A 288 -11.33 -16.53 0.60
C LEU A 288 -9.86 -16.12 0.41
N PRO A 289 -8.88 -16.86 0.96
CA PRO A 289 -7.46 -16.53 0.84
C PRO A 289 -6.89 -16.99 -0.50
N GLY A 290 -5.88 -16.23 -1.00
CA GLY A 290 -5.10 -16.60 -2.18
C GLY A 290 -5.91 -16.79 -3.46
N VAL A 291 -7.07 -16.14 -3.55
CA VAL A 291 -7.92 -16.18 -4.74
C VAL A 291 -7.41 -15.21 -5.77
N ARG A 292 -7.16 -15.71 -6.98
CA ARG A 292 -6.80 -14.88 -8.11
C ARG A 292 -8.02 -14.15 -8.67
N ILE A 293 -7.85 -12.85 -8.91
CA ILE A 293 -8.84 -11.95 -9.49
C ILE A 293 -8.24 -11.32 -10.74
N ASP A 294 -8.68 -11.74 -11.91
CA ASP A 294 -8.36 -11.05 -13.16
C ASP A 294 -9.45 -10.02 -13.45
N PHE A 295 -9.07 -8.84 -13.88
CA PHE A 295 -10.06 -7.80 -14.21
C PHE A 295 -9.58 -6.84 -15.28
N VAL A 296 -10.57 -6.22 -15.93
CA VAL A 296 -10.37 -5.23 -17.00
C VAL A 296 -11.25 -4.03 -16.66
N CYS A 297 -10.67 -2.84 -16.68
CA CYS A 297 -11.40 -1.59 -16.47
C CYS A 297 -11.64 -0.85 -17.82
N SER A 298 -12.16 0.37 -17.74
CA SER A 298 -12.53 1.20 -18.89
C SER A 298 -11.41 1.44 -19.92
N ASP A 299 -10.13 1.31 -19.52
CA ASP A 299 -8.95 1.40 -20.40
C ASP A 299 -8.61 0.12 -21.15
N ALA A 300 -9.39 -0.94 -20.96
CA ALA A 300 -9.21 -2.27 -21.53
C ALA A 300 -7.87 -2.95 -21.20
N ALA A 301 -7.08 -2.41 -20.25
CA ALA A 301 -5.83 -3.05 -19.82
C ALA A 301 -6.13 -4.22 -18.85
N PRO A 302 -5.63 -5.44 -19.12
CA PRO A 302 -5.81 -6.56 -18.21
C PRO A 302 -4.97 -6.37 -16.94
N ARG A 303 -5.55 -6.71 -15.80
CA ARG A 303 -4.93 -6.64 -14.49
C ARG A 303 -5.21 -7.91 -13.70
N THR A 304 -4.33 -8.21 -12.76
CA THR A 304 -4.50 -9.33 -11.83
C THR A 304 -4.14 -8.87 -10.43
N MET A 305 -4.92 -9.28 -9.45
CA MET A 305 -4.59 -9.22 -8.02
C MET A 305 -4.95 -10.54 -7.36
N GLU A 306 -4.47 -10.76 -6.13
CA GLU A 306 -4.81 -11.91 -5.31
C GLU A 306 -5.39 -11.43 -3.98
N THR A 307 -6.31 -12.20 -3.43
CA THR A 307 -6.74 -11.97 -2.05
C THR A 307 -5.63 -12.35 -1.07
N TYR A 308 -5.62 -11.72 0.11
CA TYR A 308 -4.58 -11.93 1.12
C TYR A 308 -4.48 -13.39 1.54
N TRP A 309 -3.24 -13.84 1.78
CA TRP A 309 -2.94 -15.20 2.23
C TRP A 309 -3.06 -15.41 3.75
N TYR A 310 -3.55 -14.41 4.49
CA TYR A 310 -3.82 -14.43 5.94
C TYR A 310 -2.62 -14.68 6.88
N ASN A 311 -1.41 -14.61 6.40
CA ASN A 311 -0.23 -14.79 7.24
C ASN A 311 0.17 -13.48 7.93
N GLY A 312 -0.70 -13.00 8.83
CA GLY A 312 -0.44 -11.85 9.69
C GLY A 312 -0.70 -10.48 9.07
N VAL A 313 -1.25 -10.40 7.86
CA VAL A 313 -1.71 -9.15 7.26
C VAL A 313 -3.15 -8.85 7.68
N ASN A 314 -3.48 -7.55 7.76
CA ASN A 314 -4.78 -7.12 8.21
C ASN A 314 -5.54 -6.41 7.09
N PRO A 315 -6.87 -6.63 7.01
CA PRO A 315 -7.73 -5.74 6.26
C PRO A 315 -7.66 -4.32 6.83
N ASP A 316 -7.98 -3.34 6.02
CA ASP A 316 -8.19 -1.98 6.48
C ASP A 316 -9.45 -1.91 7.37
N ASP A 317 -9.37 -1.14 8.46
CA ASP A 317 -10.43 -1.09 9.47
C ASP A 317 -11.72 -0.45 8.93
N GLU A 318 -11.66 0.33 7.85
CA GLU A 318 -12.80 0.96 7.22
C GLU A 318 -13.41 0.07 6.13
N TYR A 319 -12.58 -0.56 5.27
CA TYR A 319 -13.07 -1.32 4.13
C TYR A 319 -13.23 -2.81 4.42
N GLY A 320 -12.44 -3.40 5.32
CA GLY A 320 -12.44 -4.83 5.58
C GLY A 320 -12.23 -5.63 4.30
N GLU A 321 -11.37 -5.15 3.44
CA GLU A 321 -11.02 -5.78 2.18
C GLU A 321 -10.05 -6.94 2.38
N ASN A 322 -9.90 -7.79 1.37
CA ASN A 322 -8.82 -8.76 1.30
C ASN A 322 -8.08 -8.74 -0.04
N ALA A 323 -8.27 -7.68 -0.80
CA ALA A 323 -7.42 -7.31 -1.94
C ALA A 323 -7.59 -5.82 -2.23
N ALA A 324 -6.55 -5.15 -2.71
CA ALA A 324 -6.66 -3.78 -3.19
C ALA A 324 -5.68 -3.51 -4.33
N MET A 325 -6.00 -2.48 -5.13
CA MET A 325 -5.12 -1.97 -6.17
C MET A 325 -5.37 -0.48 -6.38
N MET A 326 -4.31 0.31 -6.28
CA MET A 326 -4.33 1.73 -6.58
C MET A 326 -4.01 2.03 -8.06
N ASN A 327 -4.14 3.29 -8.44
CA ASN A 327 -3.84 3.80 -9.79
C ASN A 327 -4.65 3.11 -10.90
N LEU A 328 -5.94 2.94 -10.64
CA LEU A 328 -6.89 2.43 -11.63
C LEU A 328 -7.60 3.60 -12.33
N PRO A 329 -7.83 3.52 -13.66
CA PRO A 329 -8.61 4.51 -14.37
C PRO A 329 -10.06 4.52 -13.87
N PRO A 330 -10.69 5.69 -13.79
CA PRO A 330 -12.09 5.78 -13.41
C PRO A 330 -12.98 5.11 -14.46
N GLY A 331 -14.07 4.52 -14.00
CA GLY A 331 -15.02 3.79 -14.85
C GLY A 331 -15.36 2.42 -14.30
N TYR A 332 -16.02 1.61 -15.10
CA TYR A 332 -16.41 0.26 -14.69
C TYR A 332 -15.31 -0.75 -14.96
N CYS A 333 -15.21 -1.73 -14.05
CA CYS A 333 -14.33 -2.88 -14.17
C CYS A 333 -15.15 -4.17 -14.11
N ASP A 334 -14.77 -5.14 -14.94
CA ASP A 334 -15.36 -6.48 -14.97
C ASP A 334 -14.33 -7.46 -14.42
N PHE A 335 -14.77 -8.37 -13.53
CA PHE A 335 -13.89 -9.24 -12.75
C PHE A 335 -14.14 -10.71 -13.10
N ARG A 336 -13.06 -11.49 -13.09
CA ARG A 336 -13.04 -12.94 -13.09
C ARG A 336 -12.36 -13.45 -11.85
N VAL A 337 -13.11 -14.07 -10.96
CA VAL A 337 -12.64 -14.60 -9.69
C VAL A 337 -12.45 -16.11 -9.82
N HIS A 338 -11.21 -16.57 -9.59
CA HIS A 338 -10.85 -17.99 -9.74
C HIS A 338 -10.83 -18.66 -8.37
N ALA A 339 -11.94 -19.29 -7.98
CA ALA A 339 -12.08 -19.93 -6.68
C ALA A 339 -12.63 -21.35 -6.83
N ASN A 340 -12.16 -22.27 -5.99
CA ASN A 340 -12.65 -23.66 -5.93
C ASN A 340 -12.63 -24.40 -7.28
N GLY A 341 -11.65 -24.09 -8.16
CA GLY A 341 -11.54 -24.68 -9.49
C GLY A 341 -12.56 -24.14 -10.52
N THR A 342 -13.32 -23.11 -10.17
CA THR A 342 -14.33 -22.45 -11.00
C THR A 342 -13.96 -21.00 -11.20
N THR A 343 -14.35 -20.44 -12.36
CA THR A 343 -14.25 -19.02 -12.64
C THR A 343 -15.64 -18.39 -12.53
N TYR A 344 -15.75 -17.35 -11.71
CA TYR A 344 -16.97 -16.57 -11.51
C TYR A 344 -16.78 -15.19 -12.16
N GLU A 345 -17.79 -14.71 -12.87
CA GLU A 345 -17.77 -13.40 -13.53
C GLU A 345 -18.65 -12.42 -12.76
N TYR A 346 -18.12 -11.21 -12.54
CA TYR A 346 -18.82 -10.10 -11.88
C TYR A 346 -18.55 -8.83 -12.66
N ASP A 347 -19.65 -8.15 -13.03
CA ASP A 347 -19.60 -6.95 -13.86
C ASP A 347 -19.84 -5.69 -13.02
N ASN A 348 -19.44 -4.54 -13.59
CA ASN A 348 -19.82 -3.21 -13.11
C ASN A 348 -19.23 -2.78 -11.76
N GLY A 349 -18.06 -3.24 -11.36
CA GLY A 349 -17.31 -2.63 -10.26
C GLY A 349 -16.87 -1.22 -10.63
N LEU A 350 -17.44 -0.19 -9.99
CA LEU A 350 -17.13 1.21 -10.31
C LEU A 350 -15.86 1.68 -9.60
N VAL A 351 -14.90 2.22 -10.35
CA VAL A 351 -13.76 2.99 -9.83
C VAL A 351 -14.02 4.47 -10.03
N GLN A 352 -13.88 5.25 -8.96
CA GLN A 352 -14.00 6.70 -8.96
C GLN A 352 -12.64 7.37 -8.77
N ALA A 353 -12.36 8.42 -9.53
CA ALA A 353 -11.12 9.16 -9.41
C ALA A 353 -10.98 9.82 -8.03
N GLY A 354 -9.76 9.78 -7.46
CA GLY A 354 -9.42 10.44 -6.20
C GLY A 354 -10.07 9.83 -4.96
N THR A 355 -10.65 8.63 -5.06
CA THR A 355 -11.29 7.94 -3.93
C THR A 355 -10.86 6.47 -3.86
N VAL A 356 -11.13 5.84 -2.72
CA VAL A 356 -11.19 4.37 -2.62
C VAL A 356 -12.60 3.95 -2.99
N SER A 357 -12.73 3.15 -4.05
CA SER A 357 -13.96 2.49 -4.44
C SER A 357 -13.98 1.08 -3.83
N PHE A 358 -15.13 0.61 -3.39
CA PHE A 358 -15.27 -0.69 -2.74
C PHE A 358 -16.15 -1.63 -3.55
N VAL A 359 -15.70 -2.89 -3.69
CA VAL A 359 -16.46 -3.97 -4.33
C VAL A 359 -16.48 -5.18 -3.40
N HIS A 360 -17.66 -5.72 -3.13
CA HIS A 360 -17.82 -7.00 -2.46
C HIS A 360 -18.23 -8.08 -3.47
N ILE A 361 -17.47 -9.15 -3.52
CA ILE A 361 -17.69 -10.31 -4.38
C ILE A 361 -17.97 -11.51 -3.49
N GLU A 362 -19.18 -12.05 -3.59
CA GLU A 362 -19.56 -13.29 -2.92
C GLU A 362 -19.44 -14.45 -3.91
N VAL A 363 -18.61 -15.45 -3.55
CA VAL A 363 -18.43 -16.67 -4.31
C VAL A 363 -19.35 -17.74 -3.70
N PRO A 364 -20.19 -18.40 -4.50
CA PRO A 364 -21.12 -19.43 -4.04
C PRO A 364 -20.46 -20.63 -3.35
#